data_893577ee61cd4d5bd799674abd524d9a
#
_entry.id   893577ee61cd4d5bd799674abd524d9a
#
_cell.length_a   1.000
_cell.length_b   1.000
_cell.length_c   1.000
_cell.angle_alpha   90.00
_cell.angle_beta   90.00
_cell.angle_gamma   90.00
#
_symmetry.space_group_name_H-M   'P 1'
#
loop_
_entity.id
_entity.type
_entity.pdbx_description
1 polymer ?
#
loop_
_entity_poly.entity_id
_entity_poly.type
_entity_poly.pdbx_seq_one_letter_code
_entity_poly.pdbx_strand_id
1 'polypeptide(L)'
;DEFARTGLLWGGDESFGFTPGEPVAVAGFEELLRIQPVVYDAGRLLVPQETYELFRERLGIQGNAARIRPIKAIVIDAGHGGVDPGANRPLVIDGETVLIKEKDIVLDMAIRVKAELERLIDGPEIHLSRDTDVFLELGERTDFANSLREEQLDNILFISLHVNASRDRWTDARGVEIYYLPPDQRRQVLDEDDSGSFAPDLLPILNSVKED
;
A
#
# COMPACT_ATOMS: atom_id res chain seq x y z
N ASP A 1 21.04 -10.65 3.54
CA ASP A 1 20.85 -9.42 2.78
C ASP A 1 19.87 -8.54 3.54
N GLU A 2 20.39 -7.52 4.20
CA GLU A 2 19.55 -6.50 4.80
C GLU A 2 18.90 -5.73 3.66
N PHE A 3 17.59 -5.88 3.49
CA PHE A 3 16.81 -5.00 2.63
C PHE A 3 17.07 -3.56 3.10
N ALA A 4 17.55 -2.71 2.20
CA ALA A 4 17.74 -1.30 2.47
C ALA A 4 16.37 -0.74 2.89
N ARG A 5 16.22 -0.41 4.17
CA ARG A 5 14.99 0.18 4.71
C ARG A 5 14.92 1.60 4.17
N THR A 6 14.04 1.83 3.23
CA THR A 6 13.82 3.17 2.67
C THR A 6 12.56 3.76 3.30
N GLY A 7 12.69 4.98 3.82
CA GLY A 7 11.55 5.78 4.27
C GLY A 7 11.04 6.66 3.14
N LEU A 8 9.74 6.84 3.05
CA LEU A 8 9.11 7.79 2.16
C LEU A 8 8.16 8.67 2.97
N LEU A 9 8.36 9.98 2.87
CA LEU A 9 7.48 10.99 3.47
C LEU A 9 6.87 11.81 2.35
N TRP A 10 5.62 12.19 2.47
CA TRP A 10 4.95 13.10 1.55
C TRP A 10 3.99 14.03 2.27
N GLY A 11 3.78 15.20 1.68
CA GLY A 11 2.83 16.19 2.15
C GLY A 11 2.68 17.30 1.11
N GLY A 12 1.45 17.72 0.83
CA GLY A 12 1.19 18.60 -0.29
C GLY A 12 1.64 17.99 -1.61
N ASP A 13 2.38 18.75 -2.39
CA ASP A 13 2.92 18.33 -3.70
C ASP A 13 4.36 17.78 -3.62
N GLU A 14 4.90 17.63 -2.43
CA GLU A 14 6.28 17.20 -2.20
C GLU A 14 6.39 15.82 -1.57
N SER A 15 7.46 15.10 -1.92
CA SER A 15 7.80 13.81 -1.33
C SER A 15 9.30 13.73 -1.01
N PHE A 16 9.66 12.95 0.02
CA PHE A 16 11.04 12.69 0.39
C PHE A 16 11.28 11.19 0.54
N GLY A 17 12.17 10.65 -0.29
CA GLY A 17 12.74 9.33 -0.11
C GLY A 17 14.06 9.43 0.67
N PHE A 18 14.26 8.60 1.69
CA PHE A 18 15.51 8.55 2.45
C PHE A 18 15.80 7.13 2.92
N THR A 19 17.07 6.85 3.13
CA THR A 19 17.53 5.60 3.75
C THR A 19 18.09 5.92 5.13
N PRO A 20 17.62 5.29 6.23
CA PRO A 20 18.19 5.48 7.54
C PRO A 20 19.70 5.22 7.55
N GLY A 21 20.45 6.12 8.16
CA GLY A 21 21.92 6.11 8.20
C GLY A 21 22.58 6.87 7.05
N GLU A 22 21.88 7.18 5.98
CA GLU A 22 22.44 7.90 4.85
C GLU A 22 22.23 9.42 4.98
N PRO A 23 23.24 10.26 4.62
CA PRO A 23 23.16 11.71 4.74
C PRO A 23 22.48 12.38 3.55
N VAL A 24 21.60 11.66 2.85
CA VAL A 24 20.95 12.11 1.62
C VAL A 24 19.47 11.73 1.64
N ALA A 25 18.63 12.65 1.17
CA ALA A 25 17.25 12.42 0.82
C ALA A 25 16.99 12.82 -0.63
N VAL A 26 15.97 12.24 -1.26
CA VAL A 26 15.50 12.60 -2.61
C VAL A 26 14.17 13.31 -2.48
N ALA A 27 14.09 14.57 -2.90
CA ALA A 27 12.86 15.34 -2.93
C ALA A 27 12.23 15.27 -4.33
N GLY A 28 10.90 15.05 -4.39
CA GLY A 28 10.14 15.01 -5.64
C GLY A 28 10.66 14.00 -6.68
N PHE A 29 11.43 13.00 -6.25
CA PHE A 29 12.12 12.02 -7.09
C PHE A 29 13.22 12.59 -8.01
N GLU A 30 13.54 13.87 -7.92
CA GLU A 30 14.46 14.57 -8.83
C GLU A 30 15.61 15.28 -8.11
N GLU A 31 15.37 15.84 -6.92
CA GLU A 31 16.34 16.66 -6.21
C GLU A 31 17.03 15.87 -5.10
N LEU A 32 18.37 15.84 -5.12
CA LEU A 32 19.16 15.29 -4.02
C LEU A 32 19.40 16.35 -2.96
N LEU A 33 18.98 16.07 -1.75
CA LEU A 33 19.16 16.92 -0.59
C LEU A 33 20.14 16.30 0.40
N ARG A 34 21.10 17.10 0.87
CA ARG A 34 21.94 16.69 1.98
C ARG A 34 21.19 16.89 3.31
N ILE A 35 21.11 15.83 4.10
CA ILE A 35 20.43 15.82 5.40
C ILE A 35 21.35 15.30 6.49
N GLN A 36 21.02 15.57 7.75
CA GLN A 36 21.55 14.77 8.85
C GLN A 36 20.85 13.41 8.83
N PRO A 37 21.62 12.30 8.95
CA PRO A 37 21.04 10.96 8.80
C PRO A 37 19.89 10.69 9.75
N VAL A 38 18.78 10.22 9.23
CA VAL A 38 17.70 9.64 10.01
C VAL A 38 18.18 8.31 10.59
N VAL A 39 17.98 8.05 11.86
CA VAL A 39 18.44 6.84 12.53
C VAL A 39 17.25 5.96 12.86
N TYR A 40 17.39 4.67 12.63
CA TYR A 40 16.41 3.69 13.09
C TYR A 40 16.95 3.00 14.35
N ASP A 41 16.29 3.21 15.47
CA ASP A 41 16.66 2.66 16.77
C ASP A 41 15.43 2.09 17.49
N ALA A 42 15.54 0.86 17.97
CA ALA A 42 14.52 0.15 18.75
C ALA A 42 13.11 0.27 18.19
N GLY A 43 12.95 0.13 16.86
CA GLY A 43 11.65 0.22 16.20
C GLY A 43 11.16 1.65 15.95
N ARG A 44 12.00 2.67 16.21
CA ARG A 44 11.67 4.08 16.04
C ARG A 44 12.58 4.76 15.03
N LEU A 45 12.00 5.66 14.24
CA LEU A 45 12.76 6.58 13.41
C LEU A 45 13.07 7.83 14.25
N LEU A 46 14.36 8.08 14.44
CA LEU A 46 14.87 9.30 15.08
C LEU A 46 15.31 10.24 13.96
N VAL A 47 14.59 11.35 13.82
CA VAL A 47 14.86 12.36 12.80
C VAL A 47 15.59 13.52 13.48
N PRO A 48 16.82 13.86 13.06
CA PRO A 48 17.53 15.03 13.57
C PRO A 48 16.73 16.31 13.35
N GLN A 49 16.86 17.27 14.29
CA GLN A 49 16.08 18.51 14.27
C GLN A 49 16.19 19.27 12.94
N GLU A 50 17.39 19.40 12.39
CA GLU A 50 17.61 20.11 11.12
C GLU A 50 16.93 19.40 9.93
N THR A 51 16.98 18.07 9.88
CA THR A 51 16.32 17.26 8.86
C THR A 51 14.80 17.35 9.01
N TYR A 52 14.30 17.33 10.25
CA TYR A 52 12.87 17.52 10.52
C TYR A 52 12.37 18.89 10.05
N GLU A 53 13.11 19.98 10.37
CA GLU A 53 12.72 21.34 9.97
C GLU A 53 12.72 21.48 8.43
N LEU A 54 13.74 20.92 7.76
CA LEU A 54 13.81 20.89 6.30
C LEU A 54 12.59 20.18 5.68
N PHE A 55 12.28 18.98 6.18
CA PHE A 55 11.13 18.22 5.68
C PHE A 55 9.81 18.95 5.98
N ARG A 56 9.68 19.50 7.17
CA ARG A 56 8.50 20.24 7.59
C ARG A 56 8.23 21.47 6.70
N GLU A 57 9.27 22.26 6.43
CA GLU A 57 9.18 23.44 5.58
C GLU A 57 8.76 23.09 4.16
N ARG A 58 9.45 22.12 3.57
CA ARG A 58 9.19 21.68 2.19
C ARG A 58 7.85 21.01 2.01
N LEU A 59 7.41 20.20 2.98
CA LEU A 59 6.10 19.55 2.94
C LEU A 59 4.94 20.50 3.29
N GLY A 60 5.23 21.78 3.53
CA GLY A 60 4.21 22.77 3.87
C GLY A 60 3.46 22.47 5.18
N ILE A 61 4.06 21.69 6.08
CA ILE A 61 3.43 21.31 7.34
C ILE A 61 3.42 22.55 8.26
N GLN A 62 2.28 23.24 8.30
CA GLN A 62 2.04 24.38 9.16
C GLN A 62 1.39 23.91 10.48
N GLY A 63 1.99 24.32 11.60
CA GLY A 63 1.46 24.02 12.93
C GLY A 63 2.28 22.96 13.70
N ASN A 64 1.99 22.82 14.99
CA ASN A 64 2.57 21.78 15.84
C ASN A 64 2.45 20.43 15.17
N ALA A 65 3.57 19.68 15.17
CA ALA A 65 3.74 18.37 14.54
C ALA A 65 2.40 17.68 14.32
N ALA A 66 2.04 17.50 13.05
CA ALA A 66 0.86 16.73 12.73
C ALA A 66 0.91 15.51 13.64
N ARG A 67 -0.11 15.31 14.47
CA ARG A 67 -0.17 14.13 15.33
C ARG A 67 -0.13 12.95 14.35
N ILE A 68 1.03 12.34 14.21
CA ILE A 68 1.15 11.07 13.50
C ILE A 68 0.22 10.14 14.27
N ARG A 69 -0.96 9.93 13.73
CA ARG A 69 -1.87 8.97 14.32
C ARG A 69 -1.28 7.59 14.03
N PRO A 70 -0.94 6.82 15.03
CA PRO A 70 -0.42 5.49 14.80
C PRO A 70 -1.45 4.69 14.01
N ILE A 71 -1.00 3.91 13.04
CA ILE A 71 -1.85 2.93 12.37
C ILE A 71 -2.36 1.96 13.43
N LYS A 72 -3.67 1.77 13.48
CA LYS A 72 -4.33 0.90 14.45
C LYS A 72 -4.64 -0.47 13.87
N ALA A 73 -4.94 -0.52 12.58
CA ALA A 73 -5.15 -1.76 11.87
C ALA A 73 -4.53 -1.70 10.46
N ILE A 74 -4.11 -2.85 9.97
CA ILE A 74 -3.70 -3.05 8.58
C ILE A 74 -4.62 -4.13 8.02
N VAL A 75 -5.34 -3.77 6.95
CA VAL A 75 -6.15 -4.71 6.19
C VAL A 75 -5.37 -5.11 4.95
N ILE A 76 -5.10 -6.39 4.81
CA ILE A 76 -4.49 -6.97 3.62
C ILE A 76 -5.62 -7.62 2.82
N ASP A 77 -5.90 -7.06 1.67
CA ASP A 77 -6.92 -7.56 0.77
C ASP A 77 -6.29 -8.46 -0.29
N ALA A 78 -6.64 -9.74 -0.27
CA ALA A 78 -6.28 -10.66 -1.35
C ALA A 78 -7.27 -10.48 -2.50
N GLY A 79 -6.85 -9.87 -3.60
CA GLY A 79 -7.70 -9.65 -4.77
C GLY A 79 -8.35 -10.92 -5.31
N HIS A 80 -9.41 -10.78 -6.10
CA HIS A 80 -10.13 -11.92 -6.70
C HIS A 80 -10.71 -12.90 -5.65
N GLY A 81 -10.93 -14.16 -6.05
CA GLY A 81 -11.40 -15.24 -5.16
C GLY A 81 -12.67 -15.92 -5.68
N GLY A 82 -12.90 -17.16 -5.24
CA GLY A 82 -14.07 -17.94 -5.59
C GLY A 82 -14.26 -18.06 -7.10
N VAL A 83 -15.34 -17.47 -7.62
CA VAL A 83 -15.71 -17.48 -9.05
C VAL A 83 -14.83 -16.57 -9.91
N ASP A 84 -14.15 -15.61 -9.33
CA ASP A 84 -13.22 -14.72 -10.03
C ASP A 84 -11.78 -15.27 -9.91
N PRO A 85 -11.21 -15.86 -10.96
CA PRO A 85 -9.85 -16.40 -10.91
C PRO A 85 -8.77 -15.33 -11.00
N GLY A 86 -9.10 -14.08 -11.40
CA GLY A 86 -8.13 -13.09 -11.83
C GLY A 86 -7.40 -13.53 -13.10
N ALA A 87 -6.22 -12.99 -13.33
CA ALA A 87 -5.34 -13.45 -14.40
C ALA A 87 -5.01 -14.94 -14.21
N ASN A 88 -4.99 -15.69 -15.33
CA ASN A 88 -4.67 -17.11 -15.27
C ASN A 88 -3.80 -17.54 -16.45
N ARG A 89 -2.92 -18.51 -16.21
CA ARG A 89 -1.99 -19.00 -17.22
C ARG A 89 -1.67 -20.48 -17.00
N PRO A 90 -1.74 -21.31 -18.05
CA PRO A 90 -1.21 -22.66 -17.97
C PRO A 90 0.32 -22.65 -17.97
N LEU A 91 0.92 -23.36 -17.02
CA LEU A 91 2.36 -23.62 -16.95
C LEU A 91 2.59 -25.12 -16.95
N VAL A 92 3.72 -25.53 -17.54
CA VAL A 92 4.17 -26.92 -17.47
C VAL A 92 5.16 -27.04 -16.30
N ILE A 93 4.79 -27.82 -15.28
CA ILE A 93 5.59 -28.07 -14.09
C ILE A 93 5.77 -29.60 -14.00
N ASP A 94 7.02 -30.06 -14.01
CA ASP A 94 7.37 -31.48 -13.96
C ASP A 94 6.65 -32.35 -15.04
N GLY A 95 6.40 -31.74 -16.23
CA GLY A 95 5.73 -32.40 -17.35
C GLY A 95 4.20 -32.37 -17.32
N GLU A 96 3.61 -31.85 -16.26
CA GLU A 96 2.15 -31.67 -16.11
C GLU A 96 1.75 -30.22 -16.37
N THR A 97 0.59 -30.03 -17.02
CA THR A 97 0.02 -28.69 -17.23
C THR A 97 -0.81 -28.28 -16.03
N VAL A 98 -0.33 -27.28 -15.31
CA VAL A 98 -1.02 -26.69 -14.16
C VAL A 98 -1.53 -25.31 -14.52
N LEU A 99 -2.80 -25.05 -14.25
CA LEU A 99 -3.39 -23.71 -14.42
C LEU A 99 -3.08 -22.86 -13.18
N ILE A 100 -2.19 -21.90 -13.33
CA ILE A 100 -1.90 -20.92 -12.30
C ILE A 100 -2.94 -19.81 -12.35
N LYS A 101 -3.52 -19.45 -11.22
CA LYS A 101 -4.54 -18.40 -11.08
C LYS A 101 -4.06 -17.34 -10.12
N GLU A 102 -4.32 -16.10 -10.45
CA GLU A 102 -3.95 -14.95 -9.59
C GLU A 102 -4.54 -15.07 -8.19
N LYS A 103 -5.83 -15.42 -8.08
CA LYS A 103 -6.52 -15.54 -6.78
C LYS A 103 -5.81 -16.47 -5.79
N ASP A 104 -5.15 -17.53 -6.28
CA ASP A 104 -4.46 -18.50 -5.44
C ASP A 104 -3.10 -17.92 -4.94
N ILE A 105 -2.42 -17.19 -5.85
CA ILE A 105 -1.14 -16.55 -5.55
C ILE A 105 -1.36 -15.43 -4.52
N VAL A 106 -2.31 -14.53 -4.76
CA VAL A 106 -2.53 -13.38 -3.86
C VAL A 106 -3.05 -13.81 -2.50
N LEU A 107 -3.80 -14.92 -2.41
CA LEU A 107 -4.22 -15.48 -1.13
C LEU A 107 -3.03 -16.01 -0.33
N ASP A 108 -2.14 -16.79 -0.94
CA ASP A 108 -0.91 -17.27 -0.29
C ASP A 108 -0.01 -16.10 0.13
N MET A 109 0.14 -15.09 -0.75
CA MET A 109 0.87 -13.87 -0.43
C MET A 109 0.27 -13.13 0.78
N ALA A 110 -1.04 -12.92 0.80
CA ALA A 110 -1.72 -12.20 1.87
C ALA A 110 -1.53 -12.90 3.23
N ILE A 111 -1.67 -14.23 3.27
CA ILE A 111 -1.47 -15.03 4.48
C ILE A 111 -0.02 -14.90 4.98
N ARG A 112 0.97 -14.97 4.08
CA ARG A 112 2.39 -14.84 4.43
C ARG A 112 2.73 -13.42 4.88
N VAL A 113 2.21 -12.40 4.19
CA VAL A 113 2.43 -10.99 4.57
C VAL A 113 1.84 -10.72 5.95
N LYS A 114 0.62 -11.21 6.24
CA LYS A 114 0.04 -11.11 7.57
C LYS A 114 0.96 -11.72 8.62
N ALA A 115 1.37 -12.97 8.46
CA ALA A 115 2.23 -13.66 9.42
C ALA A 115 3.57 -12.93 9.63
N GLU A 116 4.15 -12.38 8.58
CA GLU A 116 5.41 -11.65 8.66
C GLU A 116 5.25 -10.28 9.33
N LEU A 117 4.16 -9.56 9.06
CA LEU A 117 3.86 -8.30 9.74
C LEU A 117 3.61 -8.52 11.24
N GLU A 118 2.84 -9.53 11.61
CA GLU A 118 2.62 -9.90 13.03
C GLU A 118 3.93 -10.23 13.76
N ARG A 119 4.93 -10.73 13.05
CA ARG A 119 6.26 -11.01 13.60
C ARG A 119 7.14 -9.76 13.72
N LEU A 120 7.01 -8.82 12.79
CA LEU A 120 7.94 -7.69 12.62
C LEU A 120 7.52 -6.41 13.33
N ILE A 121 6.21 -6.21 13.50
CA ILE A 121 5.68 -4.94 14.03
C ILE A 121 4.75 -5.20 15.20
N ASP A 122 4.91 -4.37 16.23
CA ASP A 122 4.01 -4.32 17.37
C ASP A 122 3.04 -3.14 17.21
N GLY A 123 1.79 -3.34 17.56
CA GLY A 123 0.79 -2.29 17.73
C GLY A 123 -0.43 -2.42 16.84
N PRO A 124 -0.34 -2.37 15.48
CA PRO A 124 -1.52 -2.52 14.65
C PRO A 124 -2.06 -3.94 14.65
N GLU A 125 -3.39 -4.07 14.60
CA GLU A 125 -4.04 -5.35 14.33
C GLU A 125 -3.93 -5.66 12.82
N ILE A 126 -3.62 -6.92 12.47
CA ILE A 126 -3.45 -7.31 11.06
C ILE A 126 -4.62 -8.19 10.64
N HIS A 127 -5.40 -7.73 9.69
CA HIS A 127 -6.60 -8.40 9.19
C HIS A 127 -6.44 -8.80 7.72
N LEU A 128 -7.14 -9.87 7.32
CA LEU A 128 -7.30 -10.26 5.92
C LEU A 128 -8.74 -10.00 5.51
N SER A 129 -8.96 -9.48 4.29
CA SER A 129 -10.32 -9.38 3.74
C SER A 129 -10.92 -10.76 3.48
N ARG A 130 -10.09 -11.72 3.08
CA ARG A 130 -10.42 -13.14 2.96
C ARG A 130 -9.19 -13.99 3.32
N ASP A 131 -9.42 -15.12 3.94
CA ASP A 131 -8.41 -16.11 4.33
C ASP A 131 -8.62 -17.47 3.62
N THR A 132 -9.66 -17.55 2.81
CA THR A 132 -10.04 -18.73 2.02
C THR A 132 -10.38 -18.32 0.56
N ASP A 133 -10.63 -19.31 -0.31
CA ASP A 133 -11.00 -19.08 -1.71
C ASP A 133 -12.49 -18.72 -1.82
N VAL A 134 -12.85 -17.52 -1.35
CA VAL A 134 -14.18 -16.93 -1.48
C VAL A 134 -14.15 -15.69 -2.35
N PHE A 135 -15.23 -15.43 -3.09
CA PHE A 135 -15.41 -14.20 -3.83
C PHE A 135 -15.94 -13.11 -2.89
N LEU A 136 -15.36 -11.93 -2.99
CA LEU A 136 -15.85 -10.71 -2.33
C LEU A 136 -16.04 -9.61 -3.37
N GLU A 137 -17.20 -8.99 -3.37
CA GLU A 137 -17.43 -7.78 -4.15
C GLU A 137 -16.53 -6.64 -3.66
N LEU A 138 -16.26 -5.65 -4.54
CA LEU A 138 -15.40 -4.51 -4.18
C LEU A 138 -15.94 -3.74 -2.95
N GLY A 139 -17.27 -3.56 -2.89
CA GLY A 139 -17.93 -2.94 -1.75
C GLY A 139 -17.69 -3.70 -0.45
N GLU A 140 -17.83 -5.03 -0.46
CA GLU A 140 -17.64 -5.87 0.73
C GLU A 140 -16.21 -5.76 1.29
N ARG A 141 -15.20 -5.60 0.42
CA ARG A 141 -13.80 -5.40 0.84
C ARG A 141 -13.60 -4.09 1.59
N THR A 142 -14.20 -3.01 1.07
CA THR A 142 -14.13 -1.69 1.69
C THR A 142 -15.02 -1.60 2.93
N ASP A 143 -16.19 -2.24 2.92
CA ASP A 143 -17.10 -2.29 4.07
C ASP A 143 -16.46 -3.04 5.23
N PHE A 144 -15.74 -4.12 4.95
CA PHE A 144 -14.96 -4.81 5.97
C PHE A 144 -13.94 -3.88 6.64
N ALA A 145 -13.14 -3.14 5.85
CA ALA A 145 -12.18 -2.19 6.40
C ALA A 145 -12.88 -1.04 7.17
N ASN A 146 -14.02 -0.57 6.69
CA ASN A 146 -14.79 0.48 7.35
C ASN A 146 -15.43 0.00 8.66
N SER A 147 -15.85 -1.27 8.74
CA SER A 147 -16.42 -1.83 9.97
C SER A 147 -15.41 -1.82 11.14
N LEU A 148 -14.12 -2.00 10.85
CA LEU A 148 -13.07 -1.91 11.87
C LEU A 148 -12.96 -0.51 12.48
N ARG A 149 -13.34 0.55 11.75
CA ARG A 149 -13.38 1.93 12.30
C ARG A 149 -14.46 2.09 13.36
N GLU A 150 -15.59 1.40 13.22
CA GLU A 150 -16.67 1.40 14.21
C GLU A 150 -16.23 0.72 15.51
N GLU A 151 -15.24 -0.18 15.43
CA GLU A 151 -14.59 -0.83 16.59
C GLU A 151 -13.49 0.02 17.24
N GLN A 152 -13.44 1.33 16.97
CA GLN A 152 -12.45 2.31 17.48
C GLN A 152 -11.05 2.22 16.85
N LEU A 153 -10.90 1.51 15.74
CA LEU A 153 -9.67 1.50 14.94
C LEU A 153 -9.70 2.64 13.91
N ASP A 154 -9.48 3.87 14.35
CA ASP A 154 -9.71 5.10 13.58
C ASP A 154 -8.62 5.44 12.53
N ASN A 155 -7.55 4.66 12.46
CA ASN A 155 -6.46 4.84 11.49
C ASN A 155 -6.05 3.51 10.88
N ILE A 156 -6.63 3.20 9.74
CA ILE A 156 -6.49 1.91 9.05
C ILE A 156 -5.67 2.11 7.78
N LEU A 157 -4.71 1.22 7.56
CA LEU A 157 -4.02 1.07 6.29
C LEU A 157 -4.65 -0.10 5.51
N PHE A 158 -5.24 0.17 4.36
CA PHE A 158 -5.77 -0.84 3.45
C PHE A 158 -4.77 -1.10 2.31
N ILE A 159 -4.41 -2.37 2.10
CA ILE A 159 -3.46 -2.80 1.07
C ILE A 159 -4.12 -3.93 0.28
N SER A 160 -4.41 -3.69 -0.99
CA SER A 160 -4.89 -4.74 -1.89
C SER A 160 -3.72 -5.34 -2.69
N LEU A 161 -3.67 -6.66 -2.72
CA LEU A 161 -2.63 -7.43 -3.40
C LEU A 161 -3.18 -8.03 -4.69
N HIS A 162 -2.49 -7.76 -5.79
CA HIS A 162 -2.75 -8.27 -7.12
C HIS A 162 -1.47 -8.79 -7.78
N VAL A 163 -1.60 -9.61 -8.80
CA VAL A 163 -0.50 -10.02 -9.67
C VAL A 163 -0.86 -9.63 -11.10
N ASN A 164 -0.28 -8.53 -11.58
CA ASN A 164 -0.51 -8.05 -12.93
C ASN A 164 -0.04 -9.08 -13.95
N ALA A 165 -0.81 -9.25 -15.03
CA ALA A 165 -0.45 -10.06 -16.17
C ALA A 165 -0.52 -9.22 -17.44
N SER A 166 0.56 -9.20 -18.24
CA SER A 166 0.54 -8.57 -19.55
C SER A 166 -0.25 -9.40 -20.55
N ARG A 167 -1.04 -8.72 -21.40
CA ARG A 167 -1.69 -9.35 -22.58
C ARG A 167 -0.66 -9.77 -23.63
N ASP A 168 0.47 -9.06 -23.69
CA ASP A 168 1.55 -9.40 -24.60
C ASP A 168 2.35 -10.58 -24.06
N ARG A 169 2.46 -11.62 -24.89
CA ARG A 169 3.17 -12.86 -24.53
C ARG A 169 4.67 -12.67 -24.28
N TRP A 170 5.21 -11.54 -24.71
CA TRP A 170 6.63 -11.21 -24.67
C TRP A 170 6.81 -9.81 -24.09
N THR A 171 6.84 -9.73 -22.78
CA THR A 171 7.22 -8.50 -22.08
C THR A 171 8.35 -8.80 -21.10
N ASP A 172 9.32 -7.90 -21.06
CA ASP A 172 10.38 -7.90 -20.05
C ASP A 172 9.98 -7.11 -18.79
N ALA A 173 8.73 -6.64 -18.72
CA ALA A 173 8.22 -5.93 -17.57
C ALA A 173 8.34 -6.78 -16.30
N ARG A 174 8.99 -6.24 -15.29
CA ARG A 174 9.23 -6.87 -13.99
C ARG A 174 9.23 -5.80 -12.93
N GLY A 175 8.84 -6.16 -11.74
CA GLY A 175 8.90 -5.27 -10.59
C GLY A 175 7.61 -5.26 -9.80
N VAL A 176 7.50 -4.28 -8.92
CA VAL A 176 6.32 -4.01 -8.09
C VAL A 176 5.76 -2.65 -8.50
N GLU A 177 4.47 -2.60 -8.75
CA GLU A 177 3.73 -1.38 -9.00
C GLU A 177 2.88 -1.08 -7.77
N ILE A 178 2.86 0.19 -7.35
CA ILE A 178 2.05 0.65 -6.22
C ILE A 178 1.13 1.74 -6.71
N TYR A 179 -0.17 1.50 -6.60
CA TYR A 179 -1.21 2.47 -6.92
C TYR A 179 -1.77 3.04 -5.62
N TYR A 180 -1.87 4.34 -5.53
CA TYR A 180 -2.45 5.03 -4.38
C TYR A 180 -3.19 6.28 -4.81
N LEU A 181 -4.18 6.67 -4.00
CA LEU A 181 -4.92 7.90 -4.23
C LEU A 181 -4.15 9.07 -3.60
N PRO A 182 -3.67 10.05 -4.40
CA PRO A 182 -2.99 11.23 -3.88
C PRO A 182 -3.87 12.04 -2.92
N PRO A 183 -3.27 12.73 -1.93
CA PRO A 183 -4.04 13.47 -0.92
C PRO A 183 -4.95 14.57 -1.46
N ASP A 184 -4.59 15.21 -2.55
CA ASP A 184 -5.37 16.23 -3.25
C ASP A 184 -6.65 15.65 -3.88
N GLN A 185 -6.55 14.47 -4.45
CA GLN A 185 -7.69 13.77 -5.04
C GLN A 185 -8.62 13.16 -3.98
N ARG A 186 -8.10 12.87 -2.78
CA ARG A 186 -8.92 12.36 -1.67
C ARG A 186 -10.03 13.34 -1.25
N ARG A 187 -9.76 14.64 -1.30
CA ARG A 187 -10.76 15.66 -0.95
C ARG A 187 -11.90 15.69 -1.94
N GLN A 188 -11.61 15.64 -3.24
CA GLN A 188 -12.65 15.60 -4.27
C GLN A 188 -13.58 14.40 -4.10
N VAL A 189 -13.01 13.21 -3.85
CA VAL A 189 -13.80 11.99 -3.66
C VAL A 189 -14.67 12.04 -2.40
N LEU A 190 -14.18 12.64 -1.31
CA LEU A 190 -14.93 12.75 -0.05
C LEU A 190 -15.99 13.87 -0.08
N ASP A 191 -15.75 14.95 -0.85
CA ASP A 191 -16.65 16.09 -0.95
C ASP A 191 -17.80 15.84 -1.97
N GLU A 192 -17.63 14.93 -2.92
CA GLU A 192 -18.63 14.60 -3.95
C GLU A 192 -19.60 13.49 -3.54
N ASP A 193 -19.36 12.78 -2.44
CA ASP A 193 -20.17 11.64 -2.05
C ASP A 193 -20.57 11.59 -0.58
N ASP A 194 -21.57 12.39 -0.24
CA ASP A 194 -22.33 12.25 1.02
C ASP A 194 -23.29 11.04 0.98
N SER A 195 -23.31 10.27 -0.13
CA SER A 195 -24.23 9.16 -0.39
C SER A 195 -23.63 7.77 -0.20
N GLY A 196 -22.34 7.67 0.10
CA GLY A 196 -21.66 6.39 0.37
C GLY A 196 -21.39 5.53 -0.88
N SER A 197 -21.54 6.07 -2.09
CA SER A 197 -21.16 5.39 -3.32
C SER A 197 -19.79 5.86 -3.81
N PHE A 198 -18.96 4.95 -4.28
CA PHE A 198 -17.69 5.28 -4.92
C PHE A 198 -17.93 6.25 -6.07
N ALA A 199 -17.20 7.37 -6.10
CA ALA A 199 -17.23 8.28 -7.23
C ALA A 199 -16.92 7.50 -8.53
N PRO A 200 -17.74 7.70 -9.58
CA PRO A 200 -17.59 6.97 -10.85
C PRO A 200 -16.21 7.13 -11.49
N ASP A 201 -15.47 8.17 -11.13
CA ASP A 201 -14.14 8.46 -11.66
C ASP A 201 -13.01 7.59 -11.05
N LEU A 202 -13.27 6.88 -9.95
CA LEU A 202 -12.35 5.86 -9.42
C LEU A 202 -12.48 4.49 -10.12
N LEU A 203 -13.63 4.24 -10.76
CA LEU A 203 -13.85 3.03 -11.56
C LEU A 203 -12.84 2.88 -12.71
N PRO A 204 -12.39 3.93 -13.43
CA PRO A 204 -11.33 3.80 -14.43
C PRO A 204 -10.00 3.37 -13.85
N ILE A 205 -9.64 3.83 -12.64
CA ILE A 205 -8.38 3.45 -11.99
C ILE A 205 -8.44 1.99 -11.53
N LEU A 206 -9.56 1.58 -10.96
CA LEU A 206 -9.79 0.20 -10.55
C LEU A 206 -10.00 -0.73 -11.76
N ASN A 207 -10.57 -0.22 -12.86
CA ASN A 207 -10.79 -0.96 -14.10
C ASN A 207 -9.58 -0.96 -15.02
N SER A 208 -8.68 0.05 -14.99
CA SER A 208 -7.42 0.02 -15.73
C SER A 208 -6.51 -1.10 -15.25
N VAL A 209 -6.63 -1.51 -13.99
CA VAL A 209 -5.97 -2.69 -13.43
C VAL A 209 -6.57 -4.01 -13.98
N LYS A 210 -7.81 -3.98 -14.50
CA LYS A 210 -8.46 -5.15 -15.13
C LYS A 210 -8.26 -5.26 -16.64
N GLU A 211 -7.85 -4.17 -17.31
CA GLU A 211 -7.77 -4.11 -18.76
C GLU A 211 -6.35 -4.17 -19.32
N ASP A 212 -5.31 -4.02 -18.51
CA ASP A 212 -3.90 -4.19 -18.87
C ASP A 212 -3.33 -5.50 -18.28
#